data_da24f87b20a77ff60fb1b433eec5f2da
#
_entry.id   da24f87b20a77ff60fb1b433eec5f2da
#
_cell.length_a   1.000
_cell.length_b   1.000
_cell.length_c   1.000
_cell.angle_alpha   90.00
_cell.angle_beta   90.00
_cell.angle_gamma   90.00
#
_symmetry.space_group_name_H-M   'P 1'
#
loop_
_entity.id
_entity.type
_entity.pdbx_description
1 polymer ?
#
loop_
_entity_poly.entity_id
_entity_poly.type
_entity_poly.pdbx_seq_one_letter_code
_entity_poly.pdbx_strand_id
1 'polypeptide(L)' 'MTEVLTSAGYDQTKEKLAKLEDRLVRLSCRTDLSPKHRSEARRSYEQMIGQYRREIKLYEAAHPNTVARP' A
#
# COMPACT_ATOMS: atom_id res chain seq x y z
N MET A 1 17.58 13.75 6.82
CA MET A 1 17.80 13.29 5.54
C MET A 1 16.66 12.46 5.00
N THR A 2 16.37 12.68 3.83
CA THR A 2 15.24 12.02 3.21
C THR A 2 15.57 10.58 2.88
N GLU A 3 14.67 9.73 3.29
CA GLU A 3 14.81 8.35 2.97
C GLU A 3 14.38 8.08 1.57
N VAL A 4 15.22 7.46 0.81
CA VAL A 4 14.88 7.06 -0.54
C VAL A 4 14.78 5.55 -0.55
N LEU A 5 13.71 5.03 -1.10
CA LEU A 5 13.56 3.59 -1.18
C LEU A 5 14.68 3.00 -2.02
N THR A 6 15.25 1.92 -1.54
CA THR A 6 16.15 1.14 -2.35
C THR A 6 15.33 0.24 -3.28
N SER A 7 16.01 -0.41 -4.20
CA SER A 7 15.35 -1.35 -5.09
C SER A 7 14.63 -2.44 -4.29
N ALA A 8 15.31 -2.96 -3.28
CA ALA A 8 14.71 -3.97 -2.42
C ALA A 8 13.55 -3.41 -1.62
N GLY A 9 13.70 -2.18 -1.13
CA GLY A 9 12.61 -1.54 -0.39
C GLY A 9 11.41 -1.28 -1.27
N TYR A 10 11.64 -0.91 -2.51
CA TYR A 10 10.59 -0.70 -3.47
C TYR A 10 9.77 -1.98 -3.68
N ASP A 11 10.46 -3.10 -3.87
CA ASP A 11 9.79 -4.38 -4.05
C ASP A 11 9.02 -4.78 -2.81
N GLN A 12 9.61 -4.57 -1.63
CA GLN A 12 8.95 -4.88 -0.38
C GLN A 12 7.71 -4.02 -0.18
N THR A 13 7.79 -2.75 -0.54
CA THR A 13 6.66 -1.86 -0.39
C THR A 13 5.52 -2.29 -1.30
N LYS A 14 5.84 -2.71 -2.51
CA LYS A 14 4.82 -3.22 -3.42
C LYS A 14 4.16 -4.47 -2.87
N GLU A 15 4.94 -5.35 -2.27
CA GLU A 15 4.39 -6.55 -1.65
C GLU A 15 3.47 -6.20 -0.49
N LYS A 16 3.92 -5.29 0.35
CA LYS A 16 3.11 -4.87 1.50
C LYS A 16 1.82 -4.22 1.05
N LEU A 17 1.90 -3.42 -0.01
CA LEU A 17 0.70 -2.80 -0.56
C LEU A 17 -0.29 -3.85 -1.05
N ALA A 18 0.20 -4.85 -1.78
CA ALA A 18 -0.67 -5.90 -2.28
C ALA A 18 -1.34 -6.65 -1.14
N LYS A 19 -0.60 -6.92 -0.07
CA LYS A 19 -1.16 -7.61 1.08
C LYS A 19 -2.21 -6.77 1.79
N LEU A 20 -1.97 -5.47 1.89
CA LEU A 20 -2.95 -4.59 2.52
C LEU A 20 -4.21 -4.49 1.69
N GLU A 21 -4.06 -4.42 0.39
CA GLU A 21 -5.22 -4.36 -0.48
C GLU A 21 -6.05 -5.65 -0.39
N ASP A 22 -5.36 -6.78 -0.30
CA ASP A 22 -6.03 -8.04 -0.12
C ASP A 22 -6.78 -8.10 1.20
N ARG A 23 -6.16 -7.61 2.26
CA ARG A 23 -6.80 -7.57 3.57
C ARG A 23 -8.01 -6.66 3.57
N LEU A 24 -7.91 -5.56 2.85
CA LEU A 24 -9.03 -4.63 2.74
C LEU A 24 -10.22 -5.28 2.07
N VAL A 25 -9.96 -6.02 1.00
CA VAL A 25 -11.02 -6.76 0.32
C VAL A 25 -11.66 -7.78 1.26
N ARG A 26 -10.85 -8.52 2.00
CA ARG A 26 -11.34 -9.51 2.94
C ARG A 26 -12.15 -8.85 4.05
N LEU A 27 -11.71 -7.69 4.50
CA LEU A 27 -12.44 -6.96 5.52
C LEU A 27 -13.83 -6.61 5.05
N SER A 28 -13.97 -6.25 3.79
CA SER A 28 -15.27 -5.91 3.22
C SER A 28 -16.23 -7.09 3.24
N CYS A 29 -15.69 -8.31 3.24
CA CYS A 29 -16.50 -9.51 3.23
C CYS A 29 -16.80 -10.05 4.62
N ARG A 30 -16.22 -9.46 5.65
CA ARG A 30 -16.44 -9.94 7.01
C ARG A 30 -17.75 -9.40 7.55
N THR A 31 -18.58 -10.29 8.03
CA THR A 31 -19.85 -9.92 8.59
C THR A 31 -19.87 -10.05 10.11
N ASP A 32 -18.82 -10.62 10.68
CA ASP A 32 -18.72 -10.81 12.13
C ASP A 32 -18.27 -9.55 12.86
N LEU A 33 -17.80 -8.55 12.13
CA LEU A 33 -17.40 -7.28 12.73
C LEU A 33 -18.54 -6.29 12.68
N SER A 34 -18.64 -5.47 13.73
CA SER A 34 -19.62 -4.40 13.70
C SER A 34 -19.27 -3.40 12.60
N PRO A 35 -20.27 -2.67 12.08
CA PRO A 35 -20.00 -1.67 11.05
C PRO A 35 -18.98 -0.63 11.50
N LYS A 36 -19.00 -0.28 12.77
CA LYS A 36 -18.07 0.69 13.29
C LYS A 36 -16.63 0.19 13.23
N HIS A 37 -16.42 -1.05 13.70
CA HIS A 37 -15.09 -1.64 13.67
C HIS A 37 -14.58 -1.81 12.26
N ARG A 38 -15.47 -2.23 11.35
CA ARG A 38 -15.12 -2.39 9.96
C ARG A 38 -14.69 -1.07 9.33
N SER A 39 -15.44 -0.03 9.65
CA SER A 39 -15.16 1.30 9.12
C SER A 39 -13.81 1.83 9.60
N GLU A 40 -13.53 1.63 10.89
CA GLU A 40 -12.26 2.08 11.46
C GLU A 40 -11.09 1.33 10.89
N ALA A 41 -11.23 0.02 10.75
CA ALA A 41 -10.16 -0.79 10.19
C ALA A 41 -9.91 -0.43 8.73
N ARG A 42 -10.97 -0.19 7.99
CA ARG A 42 -10.86 0.19 6.60
C ARG A 42 -10.11 1.52 6.46
N ARG A 43 -10.45 2.48 7.29
CA ARG A 43 -9.78 3.77 7.25
C ARG A 43 -8.29 3.62 7.51
N SER A 44 -7.94 2.80 8.49
CA SER A 44 -6.55 2.55 8.83
C SER A 44 -5.81 1.93 7.65
N TYR A 45 -6.41 0.91 7.03
CA TYR A 45 -5.80 0.28 5.87
C TYR A 45 -5.66 1.27 4.72
N GLU A 46 -6.67 2.09 4.50
CA GLU A 46 -6.63 3.05 3.40
C GLU A 46 -5.53 4.07 3.58
N GLN A 47 -5.29 4.49 4.81
CA GLN A 47 -4.20 5.41 5.09
C GLN A 47 -2.85 4.78 4.78
N MET A 48 -2.65 3.54 5.19
CA MET A 48 -1.41 2.84 4.92
C MET A 48 -1.22 2.60 3.44
N ILE A 49 -2.28 2.22 2.76
CA ILE A 49 -2.24 2.00 1.32
C ILE A 49 -1.86 3.28 0.60
N GLY A 50 -2.48 4.40 0.99
CA GLY A 50 -2.17 5.68 0.39
C GLY A 50 -0.72 6.08 0.58
N GLN A 51 -0.18 5.81 1.77
CA GLN A 51 1.21 6.12 2.06
C GLN A 51 2.15 5.28 1.20
N TYR A 52 1.88 3.98 1.12
CA TYR A 52 2.72 3.09 0.32
C TYR A 52 2.66 3.46 -1.16
N ARG A 53 1.48 3.80 -1.65
CA ARG A 53 1.34 4.21 -3.05
C ARG A 53 2.15 5.47 -3.34
N ARG A 54 2.15 6.39 -2.40
CA ARG A 54 2.93 7.62 -2.55
C ARG A 54 4.42 7.31 -2.61
N GLU A 55 4.89 6.44 -1.72
CA GLU A 55 6.30 6.06 -1.71
C GLU A 55 6.70 5.38 -3.01
N ILE A 56 5.84 4.51 -3.51
CA ILE A 56 6.11 3.83 -4.78
C ILE A 56 6.18 4.85 -5.91
N LYS A 57 5.24 5.78 -5.92
CA LYS A 57 5.22 6.80 -6.96
C LYS A 57 6.47 7.66 -6.96
N LEU A 58 6.92 8.02 -5.76
CA LEU A 58 8.13 8.82 -5.64
C LEU A 58 9.35 8.05 -6.15
N TYR A 59 9.41 6.78 -5.82
CA TYR A 59 10.51 5.96 -6.31
C TYR A 59 10.49 5.87 -7.83
N GLU A 60 9.31 5.62 -8.38
CA GLU A 60 9.17 5.48 -9.84
C GLU A 60 9.51 6.77 -10.55
N ALA A 61 9.17 7.89 -9.95
CA ALA A 61 9.49 9.19 -10.54
C ALA A 61 11.00 9.42 -10.54
N ALA A 62 11.69 8.95 -9.52
CA ALA A 62 13.14 9.10 -9.42
C ALA A 62 13.88 8.06 -10.24
N HIS A 63 13.22 6.95 -10.59
CA HIS A 63 13.86 5.85 -11.30
C HIS A 63 12.97 5.41 -12.47
N PRO A 64 12.82 6.26 -13.48
CA PRO A 64 11.90 5.93 -14.58
C PRO A 64 12.27 4.67 -15.33
N ASN A 65 13.54 4.32 -15.36
CA ASN A 65 13.97 3.12 -16.06
C ASN A 65 13.52 1.85 -15.35
N THR A 66 13.27 1.94 -14.07
CA THR A 66 12.84 0.79 -13.29
C THR A 66 11.40 0.41 -13.62
N VAL A 67 10.62 1.40 -13.96
CA VAL A 67 9.19 1.19 -14.24
C VAL A 67 8.99 0.56 -15.61
N ALA A 68 9.82 0.82 -16.42
CA ALA A 68 9.87 0.36 -17.76
C ALA A 68 8.66 -0.15 -18.32
N ARG A 69 8.50 -0.17 -18.73
CA ARG A 69 7.73 -0.66 -19.23
C ARG A 69 7.30 -1.18 -20.11
N PRO A 70 7.14 -1.27 -20.53
CA PRO A 70 6.20 -1.83 -21.29
C PRO A 70 6.33 -2.98 -21.74
#